data_10335854ccea1ee285f0df3023ba61be
#
_entry.id   10335854ccea1ee285f0df3023ba61be
#
_cell.length_a   1.000
_cell.length_b   1.000
_cell.length_c   1.000
_cell.angle_alpha   90.00
_cell.angle_beta   90.00
_cell.angle_gamma   90.00
#
_symmetry.space_group_name_H-M   'P 1'
#
loop_
_entity.id
_entity.type
_entity.pdbx_description
1 polymer ?
#
loop_
_entity_poly.entity_id
_entity_poly.type
_entity_poly.pdbx_seq_one_letter_code
_entity_poly.pdbx_strand_id
1 'polypeptide(L)'
;MEILWSDAEARGEFPTLRQARPASVHGRSSEGGTGLSRLLCVFETAWDRVQLGMCRDAWEGRHELVFPEPKDADCPADFDALAWIERVVAGELGAFDGVFSASDYPGATVAAALATHLSLPGSRPDHVLRASHKYYSRRSQREVAPEAVPRFGLLRPGGSARVPFPFPVFVKPVKGSYSVLARRMQVQSELDDFLASPEVREFTNDYLAIFNRLVAAFTRFEYDGRWLLVEEVLRGQLVTVEGYVCARSVSQLGIVDSVLHPQGSFARFDYPSSLPEPVQTRMRAIAQRVVEHLELDWTLWNIEMVWDAEHDRIAIVEVNPRICGQFADLYQKVDGTNGYAVALELARGEQPKLARGAGRHRMASSYPLRVFEPVRVVRAPSPDDVAAASALHGQTLVWTEC
;
A
#
# COMPACT_ATOMS: atom_id res chain seq x y z
N MET A 1 18.61 31.26 1.82
CA MET A 1 19.39 30.24 1.12
C MET A 1 18.46 29.67 0.07
N GLU A 2 18.66 30.11 -1.14
CA GLU A 2 17.84 29.80 -2.32
C GLU A 2 17.95 28.30 -2.65
N ILE A 3 16.80 27.71 -2.95
CA ILE A 3 16.72 26.34 -3.44
C ILE A 3 17.10 26.38 -4.92
N LEU A 4 18.34 26.00 -5.21
CA LEU A 4 18.80 25.80 -6.57
C LEU A 4 18.26 24.46 -7.11
N TRP A 5 17.53 24.53 -8.20
CA TRP A 5 17.11 23.40 -9.02
C TRP A 5 18.30 22.94 -9.85
N SER A 6 18.72 21.70 -9.75
CA SER A 6 19.66 21.10 -10.70
C SER A 6 18.93 20.12 -11.62
N ASP A 7 18.92 20.46 -12.91
CA ASP A 7 18.54 19.60 -14.02
C ASP A 7 19.57 18.48 -14.21
N ALA A 8 19.26 17.29 -13.70
CA ALA A 8 20.02 16.08 -13.98
C ALA A 8 19.12 14.81 -13.99
N GLU A 9 18.05 14.87 -14.77
CA GLU A 9 17.18 13.70 -15.00
C GLU A 9 17.12 13.35 -16.49
N ALA A 10 18.24 12.95 -17.07
CA ALA A 10 18.22 12.32 -18.38
C ALA A 10 19.45 11.45 -18.56
N ARG A 11 19.41 10.23 -18.07
CA ARG A 11 20.04 9.03 -18.68
C ARG A 11 19.85 7.82 -17.77
N GLY A 12 18.99 6.89 -18.17
CA GLY A 12 18.67 5.68 -17.43
C GLY A 12 19.73 4.60 -17.57
N GLU A 13 20.62 4.50 -16.58
CA GLU A 13 21.40 3.30 -16.36
C GLU A 13 21.39 3.02 -14.85
N PHE A 14 20.75 1.89 -14.45
CA PHE A 14 20.75 1.43 -13.07
C PHE A 14 22.07 0.72 -12.76
N PRO A 15 22.59 0.77 -11.52
CA PRO A 15 23.66 -0.14 -11.11
C PRO A 15 23.11 -1.56 -11.22
N THR A 16 23.69 -2.35 -12.11
CA THR A 16 23.33 -3.73 -12.39
C THR A 16 23.69 -4.60 -11.18
N LEU A 17 22.68 -5.10 -10.48
CA LEU A 17 22.78 -6.47 -9.93
C LEU A 17 23.22 -7.36 -11.12
N ARG A 18 24.27 -8.17 -10.94
CA ARG A 18 24.87 -8.96 -12.02
C ARG A 18 23.77 -9.56 -12.89
N GLN A 19 23.73 -9.12 -14.15
CA GLN A 19 22.79 -9.66 -15.12
C GLN A 19 23.04 -11.16 -15.28
N ALA A 20 22.16 -11.96 -14.70
CA ALA A 20 21.94 -13.31 -15.21
C ALA A 20 21.43 -13.10 -16.66
N ARG A 21 22.13 -13.65 -17.64
CA ARG A 21 21.71 -13.57 -19.05
C ARG A 21 20.25 -14.02 -19.15
N PRO A 22 19.38 -13.23 -19.79
CA PRO A 22 18.01 -13.66 -20.00
C PRO A 22 18.07 -14.94 -20.83
N ALA A 23 17.52 -16.02 -20.31
CA ALA A 23 17.11 -17.13 -21.14
C ALA A 23 16.13 -16.55 -22.16
N SER A 24 16.43 -16.73 -23.45
CA SER A 24 15.66 -16.22 -24.57
C SER A 24 14.18 -16.47 -24.35
N VAL A 25 13.41 -15.36 -24.27
CA VAL A 25 11.95 -15.40 -24.27
C VAL A 25 11.52 -15.85 -25.67
N HIS A 26 11.52 -17.17 -25.90
CA HIS A 26 10.69 -17.77 -26.94
C HIS A 26 9.29 -17.86 -26.33
N GLY A 27 8.31 -17.29 -27.02
CA GLY A 27 6.91 -17.40 -26.68
C GLY A 27 6.60 -18.86 -26.30
N ARG A 28 6.24 -19.08 -25.03
CA ARG A 28 5.63 -20.36 -24.63
C ARG A 28 4.24 -20.38 -25.24
N SER A 29 4.18 -20.91 -26.50
CA SER A 29 2.96 -21.49 -27.02
C SER A 29 2.44 -22.47 -25.96
N SER A 30 1.16 -22.40 -25.67
CA SER A 30 0.39 -23.35 -24.87
C SER A 30 0.44 -24.76 -25.49
N GLU A 31 1.51 -25.47 -25.23
CA GLU A 31 1.49 -26.91 -25.35
C GLU A 31 1.14 -27.52 -24.02
N GLY A 32 0.01 -28.20 -23.96
CA GLY A 32 -0.67 -28.92 -22.93
C GLY A 32 0.13 -29.45 -21.74
N GLY A 33 0.52 -28.59 -20.84
CA GLY A 33 0.97 -28.97 -19.50
C GLY A 33 -0.20 -28.88 -18.54
N THR A 34 -0.65 -29.97 -17.98
CA THR A 34 -1.70 -30.11 -16.95
C THR A 34 -1.22 -29.63 -15.57
N GLY A 35 -0.22 -28.75 -15.51
CA GLY A 35 0.32 -28.23 -14.25
C GLY A 35 -0.35 -26.94 -13.79
N LEU A 36 -0.60 -26.83 -12.49
CA LEU A 36 -1.04 -25.57 -11.85
C LEU A 36 0.03 -24.50 -12.06
N SER A 37 -0.37 -23.26 -12.36
CA SER A 37 0.56 -22.15 -12.33
C SER A 37 0.93 -21.78 -10.89
N ARG A 38 2.20 -21.43 -10.66
CA ARG A 38 2.75 -21.15 -9.34
C ARG A 38 2.81 -19.65 -9.09
N LEU A 39 2.11 -19.17 -8.07
CA LEU A 39 2.08 -17.76 -7.69
C LEU A 39 2.75 -17.57 -6.34
N LEU A 40 3.69 -16.65 -6.28
CA LEU A 40 4.44 -16.31 -5.08
C LEU A 40 3.76 -15.14 -4.36
N CYS A 41 3.30 -15.36 -3.13
CA CYS A 41 2.81 -14.33 -2.23
C CYS A 41 3.88 -14.03 -1.19
N VAL A 42 4.54 -12.88 -1.29
CA VAL A 42 5.63 -12.50 -0.40
C VAL A 42 5.16 -11.65 0.76
N PHE A 43 5.71 -11.89 1.95
CA PHE A 43 5.37 -11.20 3.21
C PHE A 43 3.88 -11.27 3.51
N GLU A 44 3.33 -12.49 3.49
CA GLU A 44 1.92 -12.68 3.80
C GLU A 44 1.58 -12.29 5.23
N THR A 45 0.34 -11.84 5.41
CA THR A 45 -0.28 -11.67 6.71
C THR A 45 -1.28 -12.80 6.97
N ALA A 46 -1.64 -13.02 8.24
CA ALA A 46 -2.70 -13.97 8.58
C ALA A 46 -4.04 -13.59 7.91
N TRP A 47 -4.30 -12.30 7.74
CA TRP A 47 -5.48 -11.80 7.03
C TRP A 47 -5.50 -12.16 5.55
N ASP A 48 -4.35 -12.18 4.88
CA ASP A 48 -4.25 -12.58 3.47
C ASP A 48 -4.75 -14.02 3.28
N ARG A 49 -4.41 -14.91 4.21
CA ARG A 49 -4.88 -16.31 4.19
C ARG A 49 -6.40 -16.41 4.30
N VAL A 50 -7.00 -15.58 5.16
CA VAL A 50 -8.46 -15.53 5.31
C VAL A 50 -9.11 -15.06 4.01
N GLN A 51 -8.62 -13.98 3.43
CA GLN A 51 -9.18 -13.41 2.20
C GLN A 51 -9.01 -14.34 0.99
N LEU A 52 -7.84 -14.96 0.85
CA LEU A 52 -7.61 -15.99 -0.18
C LEU A 52 -8.53 -17.19 0.00
N GLY A 53 -8.81 -17.57 1.26
CA GLY A 53 -9.81 -18.60 1.57
C GLY A 53 -11.23 -18.21 1.15
N MET A 54 -11.60 -16.94 1.26
CA MET A 54 -12.92 -16.42 0.84
C MET A 54 -13.10 -16.38 -0.67
N CYS A 55 -12.02 -16.24 -1.44
CA CYS A 55 -12.04 -16.28 -2.92
C CYS A 55 -11.40 -17.55 -3.49
N ARG A 56 -11.55 -18.69 -2.79
CA ARG A 56 -10.93 -19.97 -3.18
C ARG A 56 -11.24 -20.37 -4.61
N ASP A 57 -12.45 -20.13 -5.08
CA ASP A 57 -12.87 -20.40 -6.46
C ASP A 57 -12.06 -19.64 -7.51
N ALA A 58 -11.38 -18.55 -7.10
CA ALA A 58 -10.53 -17.79 -7.99
C ALA A 58 -9.20 -18.49 -8.30
N TRP A 59 -8.73 -19.41 -7.47
CA TRP A 59 -7.41 -20.02 -7.60
C TRP A 59 -7.34 -21.55 -7.40
N GLU A 60 -8.23 -22.15 -6.63
CA GLU A 60 -8.20 -23.60 -6.39
C GLU A 60 -8.34 -24.39 -7.70
N GLY A 61 -7.48 -25.41 -7.88
CA GLY A 61 -7.42 -26.19 -9.12
C GLY A 61 -6.80 -25.47 -10.33
N ARG A 62 -6.40 -24.21 -10.19
CA ARG A 62 -5.74 -23.40 -11.25
C ARG A 62 -4.35 -22.94 -10.87
N HIS A 63 -4.14 -22.60 -9.59
CA HIS A 63 -2.90 -22.03 -9.10
C HIS A 63 -2.42 -22.75 -7.83
N GLU A 64 -1.11 -22.91 -7.72
CA GLU A 64 -0.41 -23.22 -6.50
C GLU A 64 0.05 -21.90 -5.87
N LEU A 65 -0.42 -21.58 -4.67
CA LEU A 65 0.02 -20.40 -3.94
C LEU A 65 1.19 -20.76 -3.02
N VAL A 66 2.33 -20.10 -3.22
CA VAL A 66 3.55 -20.30 -2.44
C VAL A 66 3.76 -19.10 -1.52
N PHE A 67 3.98 -19.38 -0.24
CA PHE A 67 4.13 -18.39 0.83
C PHE A 67 5.47 -18.62 1.54
N PRO A 68 6.53 -17.93 1.12
CA PRO A 68 7.86 -18.09 1.71
C PRO A 68 7.98 -17.33 3.02
N GLU A 69 8.94 -17.74 3.84
CA GLU A 69 9.39 -16.94 4.96
C GLU A 69 10.36 -15.81 4.48
N PRO A 70 10.43 -14.67 5.19
CA PRO A 70 9.64 -14.34 6.37
C PRO A 70 8.21 -13.89 6.02
N LYS A 71 7.28 -14.06 6.96
CA LYS A 71 5.97 -13.41 6.93
C LYS A 71 6.10 -11.94 7.27
N ASP A 72 5.05 -11.16 7.01
CA ASP A 72 5.04 -9.72 7.30
C ASP A 72 5.32 -9.43 8.78
N ALA A 73 4.59 -10.07 9.68
CA ALA A 73 4.71 -9.86 11.12
C ALA A 73 6.03 -10.34 11.72
N ASP A 74 6.67 -11.34 11.10
CA ASP A 74 7.90 -11.98 11.58
C ASP A 74 9.15 -11.49 10.85
N CYS A 75 9.04 -10.43 10.02
CA CYS A 75 10.17 -9.94 9.25
C CYS A 75 11.18 -9.22 10.16
N PRO A 76 12.42 -9.76 10.33
CA PRO A 76 13.43 -9.12 11.17
C PRO A 76 13.85 -7.76 10.60
N ALA A 77 14.13 -6.78 11.47
CA ALA A 77 14.59 -5.45 11.05
C ALA A 77 15.91 -5.48 10.26
N ASP A 78 16.75 -6.47 10.50
CA ASP A 78 18.02 -6.70 9.80
C ASP A 78 17.91 -7.62 8.58
N PHE A 79 16.70 -8.06 8.22
CA PHE A 79 16.45 -8.92 7.06
C PHE A 79 17.08 -8.36 5.79
N ASP A 80 17.92 -9.15 5.14
CA ASP A 80 18.54 -8.76 3.88
C ASP A 80 17.63 -9.07 2.69
N ALA A 81 16.74 -8.12 2.40
CA ALA A 81 15.78 -8.24 1.30
C ALA A 81 16.45 -8.36 -0.07
N LEU A 82 17.63 -7.74 -0.28
CA LEU A 82 18.35 -7.80 -1.56
C LEU A 82 18.94 -9.18 -1.78
N ALA A 83 19.66 -9.72 -0.80
CA ALA A 83 20.20 -11.07 -0.88
C ALA A 83 19.07 -12.12 -1.00
N TRP A 84 17.94 -11.90 -0.36
CA TRP A 84 16.78 -12.77 -0.49
C TRP A 84 16.20 -12.75 -1.91
N ILE A 85 16.03 -11.54 -2.51
CA ILE A 85 15.61 -11.40 -3.91
C ILE A 85 16.56 -12.15 -4.84
N GLU A 86 17.89 -12.01 -4.66
CA GLU A 86 18.89 -12.69 -5.48
C GLU A 86 18.76 -14.22 -5.40
N ARG A 87 18.53 -14.79 -4.22
CA ARG A 87 18.32 -16.26 -4.05
C ARG A 87 17.04 -16.74 -4.75
N VAL A 88 15.95 -16.00 -4.61
CA VAL A 88 14.69 -16.35 -5.28
C VAL A 88 14.85 -16.29 -6.81
N VAL A 89 15.50 -15.25 -7.31
CA VAL A 89 15.80 -15.10 -8.75
C VAL A 89 16.73 -16.21 -9.24
N ALA A 90 17.66 -16.67 -8.41
CA ALA A 90 18.55 -17.81 -8.71
C ALA A 90 17.81 -19.18 -8.70
N GLY A 91 16.54 -19.22 -8.31
CA GLY A 91 15.70 -20.41 -8.37
C GLY A 91 15.62 -21.21 -7.06
N GLU A 92 16.02 -20.63 -5.91
CA GLU A 92 15.97 -21.34 -4.61
C GLU A 92 14.55 -21.86 -4.29
N LEU A 93 13.51 -21.12 -4.69
CA LEU A 93 12.11 -21.51 -4.50
C LEU A 93 11.46 -22.14 -5.75
N GLY A 94 12.23 -22.39 -6.80
CA GLY A 94 11.73 -22.85 -8.10
C GLY A 94 11.21 -21.71 -8.99
N ALA A 95 10.58 -22.05 -10.11
CA ALA A 95 10.04 -21.09 -11.06
C ALA A 95 8.63 -20.64 -10.65
N PHE A 96 8.27 -19.41 -11.00
CA PHE A 96 6.97 -18.81 -10.74
C PHE A 96 6.36 -18.23 -12.02
N ASP A 97 5.04 -18.17 -12.06
CA ASP A 97 4.25 -17.58 -13.13
C ASP A 97 3.69 -16.19 -12.75
N GLY A 98 3.83 -15.80 -11.48
CA GLY A 98 3.43 -14.50 -10.97
C GLY A 98 3.88 -14.27 -9.54
N VAL A 99 3.98 -13.00 -9.14
CA VAL A 99 4.36 -12.56 -7.79
C VAL A 99 3.43 -11.45 -7.36
N PHE A 100 2.98 -11.48 -6.12
CA PHE A 100 2.22 -10.38 -5.51
C PHE A 100 2.49 -10.26 -4.01
N SER A 101 2.08 -9.14 -3.42
CA SER A 101 2.10 -8.91 -1.98
C SER A 101 0.96 -7.99 -1.57
N ALA A 102 0.36 -8.25 -0.42
CA ALA A 102 -0.55 -7.32 0.25
C ALA A 102 0.18 -6.47 1.32
N SER A 103 1.40 -6.85 1.69
CA SER A 103 2.22 -6.10 2.64
C SER A 103 2.66 -4.76 2.03
N ASP A 104 2.44 -3.69 2.79
CA ASP A 104 2.88 -2.34 2.40
C ASP A 104 4.42 -2.20 2.50
N TYR A 105 5.03 -2.87 3.48
CA TYR A 105 6.45 -2.78 3.77
C TYR A 105 6.94 -4.08 4.44
N PRO A 106 7.94 -4.73 3.87
CA PRO A 106 8.65 -4.40 2.61
C PRO A 106 8.02 -5.02 1.35
N GLY A 107 6.92 -5.78 1.51
CA GLY A 107 6.38 -6.71 0.52
C GLY A 107 6.10 -6.12 -0.86
N ALA A 108 5.41 -4.98 -0.96
CA ALA A 108 5.08 -4.39 -2.25
C ALA A 108 6.32 -4.10 -3.13
N THR A 109 7.40 -3.57 -2.51
CA THR A 109 8.65 -3.28 -3.25
C THR A 109 9.40 -4.56 -3.61
N VAL A 110 9.43 -5.55 -2.70
CA VAL A 110 10.10 -6.84 -2.96
C VAL A 110 9.36 -7.61 -4.05
N ALA A 111 8.02 -7.63 -4.03
CA ALA A 111 7.22 -8.25 -5.10
C ALA A 111 7.50 -7.60 -6.47
N ALA A 112 7.57 -6.26 -6.51
CA ALA A 112 7.90 -5.51 -7.73
C ALA A 112 9.33 -5.82 -8.25
N ALA A 113 10.31 -5.95 -7.35
CA ALA A 113 11.67 -6.31 -7.70
C ALA A 113 11.75 -7.73 -8.28
N LEU A 114 11.10 -8.70 -7.62
CA LEU A 114 11.02 -10.08 -8.10
C LEU A 114 10.34 -10.16 -9.46
N ALA A 115 9.18 -9.52 -9.63
CA ALA A 115 8.47 -9.49 -10.90
C ALA A 115 9.36 -8.93 -12.02
N THR A 116 10.09 -7.84 -11.76
CA THR A 116 11.04 -7.25 -12.73
C THR A 116 12.17 -8.20 -13.09
N HIS A 117 12.84 -8.80 -12.10
CA HIS A 117 13.98 -9.70 -12.36
C HIS A 117 13.58 -11.02 -13.01
N LEU A 118 12.39 -11.53 -12.70
CA LEU A 118 11.85 -12.76 -13.28
C LEU A 118 11.10 -12.52 -14.61
N SER A 119 11.02 -11.26 -15.08
CA SER A 119 10.27 -10.87 -16.28
C SER A 119 8.79 -11.29 -16.22
N LEU A 120 8.20 -11.14 -15.03
CA LEU A 120 6.79 -11.39 -14.74
C LEU A 120 5.98 -10.08 -14.75
N PRO A 121 4.65 -10.15 -14.91
CA PRO A 121 3.78 -8.98 -14.75
C PRO A 121 3.96 -8.35 -13.37
N GLY A 122 4.08 -7.03 -13.32
CA GLY A 122 4.28 -6.27 -12.09
C GLY A 122 4.77 -4.85 -12.36
N SER A 123 4.62 -3.98 -11.38
CA SER A 123 5.20 -2.64 -11.42
C SER A 123 6.72 -2.71 -11.24
N ARG A 124 7.40 -1.69 -11.74
CA ARG A 124 8.84 -1.52 -11.47
C ARG A 124 9.06 -1.13 -10.00
N PRO A 125 10.13 -1.59 -9.34
CA PRO A 125 10.38 -1.28 -7.94
C PRO A 125 10.60 0.22 -7.67
N ASP A 126 11.20 0.97 -8.61
CA ASP A 126 11.35 2.42 -8.50
C ASP A 126 10.01 3.18 -8.58
N HIS A 127 9.04 2.69 -9.36
CA HIS A 127 7.69 3.27 -9.42
C HIS A 127 6.92 2.99 -8.10
N VAL A 128 7.03 1.78 -7.56
CA VAL A 128 6.45 1.42 -6.25
C VAL A 128 7.06 2.27 -5.13
N LEU A 129 8.38 2.44 -5.13
CA LEU A 129 9.07 3.30 -4.16
C LEU A 129 8.67 4.77 -4.31
N ARG A 130 8.51 5.28 -5.54
CA ARG A 130 8.05 6.65 -5.80
C ARG A 130 6.64 6.87 -5.27
N ALA A 131 5.74 5.92 -5.46
CA ALA A 131 4.38 5.98 -4.96
C ALA A 131 4.31 5.95 -3.42
N SER A 132 5.09 5.05 -2.78
CA SER A 132 5.05 4.79 -1.35
C SER A 132 5.90 5.73 -0.50
N HIS A 133 6.91 6.40 -1.08
CA HIS A 133 7.71 7.42 -0.38
C HIS A 133 6.96 8.75 -0.41
N LYS A 134 6.34 9.13 0.69
CA LYS A 134 5.39 10.25 0.77
C LYS A 134 5.90 11.57 0.15
N TYR A 135 7.19 11.89 0.29
CA TYR A 135 7.76 13.10 -0.33
C TYR A 135 7.82 13.01 -1.86
N TYR A 136 8.35 11.93 -2.43
CA TYR A 136 8.41 11.77 -3.89
C TYR A 136 7.03 11.58 -4.49
N SER A 137 6.13 10.91 -3.78
CA SER A 137 4.72 10.82 -4.14
C SER A 137 4.06 12.21 -4.21
N ARG A 138 4.33 13.10 -3.22
CA ARG A 138 3.85 14.50 -3.24
C ARG A 138 4.39 15.30 -4.42
N ARG A 139 5.67 15.11 -4.77
CA ARG A 139 6.26 15.76 -5.95
C ARG A 139 5.54 15.31 -7.23
N SER A 140 5.37 14.02 -7.41
CA SER A 140 4.64 13.45 -8.56
C SER A 140 3.19 13.94 -8.62
N GLN A 141 2.49 13.93 -7.49
CA GLN A 141 1.11 14.42 -7.39
C GLN A 141 1.01 15.89 -7.80
N ARG A 142 1.97 16.74 -7.41
CA ARG A 142 1.98 18.17 -7.71
C ARG A 142 2.11 18.47 -9.22
N GLU A 143 2.73 17.58 -9.98
CA GLU A 143 2.87 17.72 -11.43
C GLU A 143 1.55 17.50 -12.17
N VAL A 144 0.65 16.65 -11.67
CA VAL A 144 -0.56 16.24 -12.39
C VAL A 144 -1.89 16.56 -11.70
N ALA A 145 -1.84 16.84 -10.39
CA ALA A 145 -3.02 17.17 -9.58
C ALA A 145 -2.69 18.21 -8.49
N PRO A 146 -2.08 19.39 -8.87
CA PRO A 146 -1.63 20.40 -7.90
C PRO A 146 -2.75 20.90 -6.98
N GLU A 147 -4.00 20.89 -7.44
CA GLU A 147 -5.18 21.29 -6.69
C GLU A 147 -5.47 20.35 -5.49
N ALA A 148 -5.00 19.11 -5.56
CA ALA A 148 -5.24 18.09 -4.54
C ALA A 148 -4.02 17.86 -3.62
N VAL A 149 -2.95 18.61 -3.78
CA VAL A 149 -1.74 18.45 -2.97
C VAL A 149 -1.74 19.43 -1.82
N PRO A 150 -1.60 18.96 -0.56
CA PRO A 150 -1.42 19.86 0.58
C PRO A 150 -0.06 20.56 0.49
N ARG A 151 0.10 21.70 1.18
CA ARG A 151 1.42 22.29 1.39
C ARG A 151 2.27 21.31 2.17
N PHE A 152 3.50 21.10 1.75
CA PHE A 152 4.39 20.12 2.36
C PHE A 152 5.86 20.56 2.33
N GLY A 153 6.66 19.95 3.19
CA GLY A 153 8.11 20.08 3.25
C GLY A 153 8.76 18.86 3.86
N LEU A 154 10.09 18.79 3.77
CA LEU A 154 10.91 17.74 4.42
C LEU A 154 11.51 18.26 5.72
N LEU A 155 11.58 17.37 6.71
CA LEU A 155 12.24 17.59 7.98
C LEU A 155 13.27 16.48 8.23
N ARG A 156 14.39 16.87 8.82
CA ARG A 156 15.43 15.91 9.23
C ARG A 156 15.34 15.67 10.74
N PRO A 157 15.31 14.41 11.22
CA PRO A 157 15.42 14.10 12.63
C PRO A 157 16.68 14.72 13.26
N GLY A 158 16.58 15.15 14.52
CA GLY A 158 17.71 15.71 15.26
C GLY A 158 18.07 17.16 14.92
N GLY A 159 17.30 17.83 14.09
CA GLY A 159 17.53 19.23 13.71
C GLY A 159 16.38 20.14 14.13
N SER A 160 16.70 21.41 14.42
CA SER A 160 15.69 22.48 14.48
C SER A 160 15.38 22.90 13.03
N ALA A 161 14.14 22.67 12.58
CA ALA A 161 13.71 23.03 11.23
C ALA A 161 12.57 24.02 11.29
N ARG A 162 12.68 25.13 10.55
CA ARG A 162 11.56 26.05 10.38
C ARG A 162 10.60 25.50 9.33
N VAL A 163 9.33 25.37 9.73
CA VAL A 163 8.27 25.01 8.81
C VAL A 163 7.89 26.21 7.95
N PRO A 164 7.76 26.06 6.62
CA PRO A 164 7.52 27.19 5.72
C PRO A 164 6.05 27.68 5.68
N PHE A 165 5.18 27.19 6.59
CA PHE A 165 3.77 27.56 6.70
C PHE A 165 3.30 27.54 8.15
N PRO A 166 2.17 28.22 8.47
CA PRO A 166 1.71 28.38 9.86
C PRO A 166 1.33 27.05 10.53
N PHE A 167 1.54 27.00 11.86
CA PHE A 167 0.97 25.97 12.73
C PHE A 167 -0.57 26.13 12.87
N PRO A 168 -1.31 25.03 13.16
CA PRO A 168 -0.81 23.68 13.38
C PRO A 168 -0.38 22.99 12.09
N VAL A 169 0.60 22.08 12.22
CA VAL A 169 1.10 21.25 11.13
C VAL A 169 0.93 19.77 11.43
N PHE A 170 0.97 18.93 10.41
CA PHE A 170 0.97 17.48 10.54
C PHE A 170 2.32 16.91 10.13
N VAL A 171 2.93 16.10 10.98
CA VAL A 171 4.24 15.49 10.73
C VAL A 171 4.11 13.99 10.70
N LYS A 172 4.77 13.34 9.74
CA LYS A 172 4.78 11.88 9.60
C LYS A 172 6.08 11.42 8.94
N PRO A 173 6.54 10.18 9.18
CA PRO A 173 7.64 9.60 8.42
C PRO A 173 7.33 9.58 6.91
N VAL A 174 8.36 9.76 6.07
CA VAL A 174 8.19 9.66 4.61
C VAL A 174 7.78 8.25 4.17
N LYS A 175 8.07 7.24 5.00
CA LYS A 175 7.52 5.89 4.90
C LYS A 175 7.06 5.45 6.29
N GLY A 176 5.88 4.88 6.37
CA GLY A 176 5.27 4.36 7.60
C GLY A 176 3.84 3.95 7.33
N SER A 177 3.40 2.91 8.00
CA SER A 177 2.05 2.34 7.96
C SER A 177 1.36 2.55 9.31
N TYR A 178 0.05 2.38 9.37
CA TYR A 178 -0.74 2.43 10.62
C TYR A 178 -0.61 3.73 11.42
N SER A 179 -0.34 4.86 10.77
CA SER A 179 -0.14 6.19 11.40
C SER A 179 0.99 6.24 12.45
N VAL A 180 1.96 5.31 12.40
CA VAL A 180 3.11 5.32 13.31
C VAL A 180 3.86 6.63 13.17
N LEU A 181 4.13 7.31 14.30
CA LEU A 181 4.78 8.63 14.37
C LEU A 181 4.09 9.74 13.56
N ALA A 182 2.84 9.55 13.17
CA ALA A 182 2.05 10.59 12.50
C ALA A 182 1.35 11.44 13.56
N ARG A 183 1.72 12.73 13.66
CA ARG A 183 1.27 13.60 14.75
C ARG A 183 0.95 15.01 14.25
N ARG A 184 -0.08 15.60 14.85
CA ARG A 184 -0.37 17.03 14.73
C ARG A 184 0.46 17.81 15.75
N MET A 185 1.18 18.84 15.30
CA MET A 185 1.97 19.75 16.11
C MET A 185 1.28 21.11 16.16
N GLN A 186 1.15 21.67 17.35
CA GLN A 186 0.46 22.96 17.56
C GLN A 186 1.45 24.13 17.46
N VAL A 187 2.70 23.93 17.89
CA VAL A 187 3.73 24.95 18.00
C VAL A 187 5.10 24.39 17.62
N GLN A 188 6.06 25.29 17.38
CA GLN A 188 7.42 24.93 16.98
C GLN A 188 8.15 24.07 18.04
N SER A 189 7.96 24.35 19.33
CA SER A 189 8.64 23.57 20.39
C SER A 189 8.22 22.11 20.43
N GLU A 190 6.93 21.79 20.20
CA GLU A 190 6.46 20.41 20.07
C GLU A 190 7.13 19.68 18.89
N LEU A 191 7.32 20.39 17.79
CA LEU A 191 8.01 19.85 16.62
C LEU A 191 9.49 19.60 16.90
N ASP A 192 10.18 20.53 17.54
CA ASP A 192 11.59 20.41 17.88
C ASP A 192 11.82 19.23 18.85
N ASP A 193 11.00 19.09 19.88
CA ASP A 193 11.04 17.97 20.83
C ASP A 193 10.80 16.63 20.13
N PHE A 194 9.82 16.58 19.23
CA PHE A 194 9.53 15.37 18.45
C PHE A 194 10.68 14.99 17.53
N LEU A 195 11.27 15.94 16.81
CA LEU A 195 12.40 15.68 15.91
C LEU A 195 13.66 15.22 16.66
N ALA A 196 13.82 15.65 17.93
CA ALA A 196 14.93 15.26 18.79
C ALA A 196 14.72 13.89 19.48
N SER A 197 13.49 13.35 19.46
CA SER A 197 13.14 12.15 20.22
C SER A 197 13.91 10.90 19.75
N PRO A 198 14.30 9.99 20.68
CA PRO A 198 14.87 8.71 20.35
C PRO A 198 13.96 7.86 19.48
N GLU A 199 12.64 7.88 19.75
CA GLU A 199 11.61 7.12 19.02
C GLU A 199 11.64 7.41 17.50
N VAL A 200 11.75 8.69 17.11
CA VAL A 200 11.86 9.09 15.70
C VAL A 200 13.16 8.56 15.09
N ARG A 201 14.27 8.60 15.82
CA ARG A 201 15.56 8.10 15.34
C ARG A 201 15.56 6.59 15.16
N GLU A 202 15.09 5.84 16.14
CA GLU A 202 14.98 4.38 16.09
C GLU A 202 14.09 3.96 14.91
N PHE A 203 12.91 4.58 14.76
CA PHE A 203 12.03 4.26 13.66
C PHE A 203 12.68 4.50 12.29
N THR A 204 13.26 5.68 12.09
CA THR A 204 13.79 6.06 10.77
C THR A 204 15.09 5.35 10.40
N ASN A 205 15.91 4.94 11.37
CA ASN A 205 17.17 4.22 11.11
C ASN A 205 17.00 2.70 11.16
N ASP A 206 16.31 2.18 12.18
CA ASP A 206 16.29 0.75 12.46
C ASP A 206 15.09 0.08 11.84
N TYR A 207 13.86 0.56 12.12
CA TYR A 207 12.67 -0.02 11.52
C TYR A 207 12.65 0.17 10.00
N LEU A 208 13.05 1.33 9.48
CA LEU A 208 13.11 1.59 8.03
C LEU A 208 14.43 1.15 7.37
N ALA A 209 15.27 0.36 8.03
CA ALA A 209 16.56 -0.10 7.47
C ALA A 209 16.40 -0.84 6.13
N ILE A 210 15.41 -1.74 6.03
CA ILE A 210 15.13 -2.47 4.79
C ILE A 210 14.69 -1.48 3.69
N PHE A 211 13.78 -0.54 4.01
CA PHE A 211 13.31 0.48 3.07
C PHE A 211 14.47 1.31 2.53
N ASN A 212 15.37 1.76 3.40
CA ASN A 212 16.55 2.55 3.02
C ASN A 212 17.48 1.79 2.07
N ARG A 213 17.67 0.47 2.30
CA ARG A 213 18.43 -0.40 1.39
C ARG A 213 17.74 -0.57 0.03
N LEU A 214 16.41 -0.75 0.02
CA LEU A 214 15.64 -0.86 -1.23
C LEU A 214 15.64 0.45 -2.02
N VAL A 215 15.48 1.61 -1.35
CA VAL A 215 15.61 2.94 -1.98
C VAL A 215 16.99 3.10 -2.62
N ALA A 216 18.07 2.77 -1.91
CA ALA A 216 19.42 2.88 -2.43
C ALA A 216 19.69 1.94 -3.62
N ALA A 217 19.09 0.74 -3.61
CA ALA A 217 19.28 -0.26 -4.67
C ALA A 217 18.48 0.04 -5.94
N PHE A 218 17.26 0.56 -5.80
CA PHE A 218 16.33 0.67 -6.94
C PHE A 218 16.03 2.10 -7.39
N THR A 219 16.55 3.12 -6.67
CA THR A 219 16.28 4.53 -7.02
C THR A 219 17.53 5.39 -6.97
N ARG A 220 17.41 6.62 -7.46
CA ARG A 220 18.39 7.70 -7.26
C ARG A 220 17.86 8.78 -6.34
N PHE A 221 17.00 8.42 -5.38
CA PHE A 221 16.42 9.38 -4.46
C PHE A 221 17.50 9.98 -3.55
N GLU A 222 17.49 11.30 -3.44
CA GLU A 222 18.36 12.05 -2.52
C GLU A 222 17.94 11.82 -1.05
N TYR A 223 16.64 11.65 -0.84
CA TYR A 223 16.02 11.48 0.49
C TYR A 223 15.46 10.08 0.63
N ASP A 224 15.98 9.34 1.60
CA ASP A 224 15.52 8.00 1.95
C ASP A 224 14.50 8.03 3.12
N GLY A 225 14.23 6.88 3.74
CA GLY A 225 13.29 6.76 4.87
C GLY A 225 13.71 7.49 6.15
N ARG A 226 14.93 8.04 6.22
CA ARG A 226 15.43 8.79 7.38
C ARG A 226 14.89 10.22 7.50
N TRP A 227 13.93 10.59 6.66
CA TRP A 227 13.30 11.89 6.65
C TRP A 227 11.84 11.82 7.10
N LEU A 228 11.32 12.97 7.53
CA LEU A 228 9.93 13.17 7.86
C LEU A 228 9.30 14.16 6.88
N LEU A 229 8.02 13.97 6.62
CA LEU A 229 7.20 14.93 5.88
C LEU A 229 6.46 15.80 6.87
N VAL A 230 6.47 17.11 6.66
CA VAL A 230 5.58 18.06 7.32
C VAL A 230 4.56 18.57 6.33
N GLU A 231 3.30 18.64 6.73
CA GLU A 231 2.18 19.05 5.89
C GLU A 231 1.23 19.98 6.64
N GLU A 232 0.44 20.74 5.89
CA GLU A 232 -0.73 21.40 6.46
C GLU A 232 -1.73 20.36 7.00
N VAL A 233 -2.45 20.72 8.05
CA VAL A 233 -3.48 19.84 8.63
C VAL A 233 -4.68 19.79 7.70
N LEU A 234 -5.01 18.60 7.20
CA LEU A 234 -6.21 18.37 6.41
C LEU A 234 -7.44 18.22 7.33
N ARG A 235 -8.58 18.66 6.83
CA ARG A 235 -9.89 18.56 7.50
C ARG A 235 -10.91 18.04 6.51
N GLY A 236 -11.91 17.33 7.02
CA GLY A 236 -13.02 16.83 6.21
C GLY A 236 -13.24 15.33 6.34
N GLN A 237 -14.01 14.77 5.44
CA GLN A 237 -14.33 13.36 5.38
C GLN A 237 -13.19 12.60 4.70
N LEU A 238 -12.63 11.62 5.40
CA LEU A 238 -11.59 10.74 4.88
C LEU A 238 -12.23 9.60 4.09
N VAL A 239 -11.70 9.33 2.91
CA VAL A 239 -12.10 8.21 2.05
C VAL A 239 -10.88 7.58 1.40
N THR A 240 -11.04 6.37 0.89
CA THR A 240 -10.03 5.69 0.09
C THR A 240 -10.60 5.36 -1.28
N VAL A 241 -9.97 5.86 -2.34
CA VAL A 241 -10.23 5.46 -3.72
C VAL A 241 -9.32 4.29 -4.03
N GLU A 242 -9.88 3.15 -4.45
CA GLU A 242 -9.12 1.95 -4.76
C GLU A 242 -9.35 1.49 -6.21
N GLY A 243 -8.30 0.91 -6.80
CA GLY A 243 -8.33 0.40 -8.16
C GLY A 243 -7.15 -0.49 -8.48
N TYR A 244 -6.97 -0.75 -9.76
CA TYR A 244 -5.83 -1.52 -10.28
C TYR A 244 -5.34 -0.94 -11.61
N VAL A 245 -4.14 -1.32 -11.99
CA VAL A 245 -3.59 -1.07 -13.33
C VAL A 245 -3.33 -2.41 -14.00
N CYS A 246 -3.77 -2.53 -15.23
CA CYS A 246 -3.57 -3.70 -16.07
C CYS A 246 -3.13 -3.24 -17.46
N ALA A 247 -1.94 -3.66 -17.91
CA ALA A 247 -1.38 -3.27 -19.19
C ALA A 247 -1.45 -1.73 -19.41
N ARG A 248 -1.03 -0.96 -18.41
CA ARG A 248 -1.05 0.52 -18.36
C ARG A 248 -2.45 1.16 -18.37
N SER A 249 -3.51 0.38 -18.32
CA SER A 249 -4.86 0.89 -18.22
C SER A 249 -5.28 0.97 -16.75
N VAL A 250 -5.58 2.18 -16.28
CA VAL A 250 -6.05 2.43 -14.92
C VAL A 250 -7.54 2.13 -14.81
N SER A 251 -7.90 1.29 -13.87
CA SER A 251 -9.29 0.93 -13.55
C SER A 251 -9.55 1.12 -12.07
N GLN A 252 -10.80 1.40 -11.73
CA GLN A 252 -11.20 1.65 -10.34
C GLN A 252 -12.10 0.55 -9.81
N LEU A 253 -11.88 0.15 -8.56
CA LEU A 253 -12.73 -0.77 -7.81
C LEU A 253 -13.86 0.00 -7.14
N GLY A 254 -13.55 0.97 -6.30
CA GLY A 254 -14.56 1.72 -5.60
C GLY A 254 -13.99 2.84 -4.72
N ILE A 255 -14.88 3.47 -3.95
CA ILE A 255 -14.54 4.45 -2.93
C ILE A 255 -15.13 3.97 -1.61
N VAL A 256 -14.29 3.89 -0.58
CA VAL A 256 -14.63 3.45 0.76
C VAL A 256 -14.56 4.63 1.71
N ASP A 257 -15.60 4.87 2.50
CA ASP A 257 -15.58 5.89 3.56
C ASP A 257 -14.77 5.38 4.75
N SER A 258 -13.94 6.25 5.32
CA SER A 258 -13.13 5.97 6.50
C SER A 258 -13.61 6.83 7.66
N VAL A 259 -14.30 6.22 8.62
CA VAL A 259 -14.78 6.89 9.82
C VAL A 259 -13.74 6.78 10.92
N LEU A 260 -13.37 7.90 11.52
CA LEU A 260 -12.37 7.96 12.57
C LEU A 260 -12.99 8.10 13.95
N HIS A 261 -12.35 7.52 14.95
CA HIS A 261 -12.57 7.89 16.35
C HIS A 261 -12.07 9.32 16.62
N PRO A 262 -12.56 9.99 17.66
CA PRO A 262 -12.07 11.32 18.05
C PRO A 262 -10.53 11.37 18.27
N GLN A 263 -9.93 10.25 18.65
CA GLN A 263 -8.49 10.08 18.84
C GLN A 263 -7.70 9.91 17.52
N GLY A 264 -8.38 9.88 16.36
CA GLY A 264 -7.76 9.83 15.04
C GLY A 264 -7.49 8.42 14.50
N SER A 265 -7.84 7.35 15.22
CA SER A 265 -7.75 5.98 14.70
C SER A 265 -9.01 5.58 13.94
N PHE A 266 -8.90 4.60 13.04
CA PHE A 266 -10.05 4.10 12.29
C PHE A 266 -11.07 3.40 13.21
N ALA A 267 -12.34 3.79 13.08
CA ALA A 267 -13.49 3.20 13.78
C ALA A 267 -14.29 2.27 12.86
N ARG A 268 -14.43 2.65 11.60
CA ARG A 268 -15.23 1.92 10.62
C ARG A 268 -14.86 2.30 9.19
N PHE A 269 -15.01 1.36 8.29
CA PHE A 269 -14.95 1.57 6.85
C PHE A 269 -16.28 1.16 6.24
N ASP A 270 -16.87 2.00 5.38
CA ASP A 270 -18.15 1.76 4.73
C ASP A 270 -18.01 1.73 3.21
N TYR A 271 -18.60 0.73 2.55
CA TYR A 271 -18.65 0.63 1.10
C TYR A 271 -20.09 0.32 0.63
N PRO A 272 -20.59 0.97 -0.44
CA PRO A 272 -19.98 2.07 -1.19
C PRO A 272 -19.96 3.38 -0.42
N SER A 273 -19.13 4.33 -0.86
CA SER A 273 -19.03 5.65 -0.24
C SER A 273 -20.35 6.43 -0.28
N SER A 274 -20.63 7.16 0.81
CA SER A 274 -21.76 8.05 0.96
C SER A 274 -21.53 9.46 0.39
N LEU A 275 -20.32 9.77 -0.12
CA LEU A 275 -20.02 11.07 -0.72
C LEU A 275 -20.94 11.38 -1.92
N PRO A 276 -21.24 12.67 -2.17
CA PRO A 276 -21.97 13.07 -3.36
C PRO A 276 -21.25 12.62 -4.65
N GLU A 277 -21.99 12.12 -5.64
CA GLU A 277 -21.41 11.60 -6.89
C GLU A 277 -20.50 12.61 -7.63
N PRO A 278 -20.78 13.94 -7.66
CA PRO A 278 -19.85 14.90 -8.26
C PRO A 278 -18.47 14.92 -7.54
N VAL A 279 -18.44 14.73 -6.22
CA VAL A 279 -17.19 14.65 -5.44
C VAL A 279 -16.46 13.37 -5.76
N GLN A 280 -17.17 12.23 -5.76
CA GLN A 280 -16.59 10.95 -6.13
C GLN A 280 -16.00 10.97 -7.54
N THR A 281 -16.69 11.58 -8.51
CA THR A 281 -16.19 11.73 -9.89
C THR A 281 -14.88 12.53 -9.95
N ARG A 282 -14.77 13.64 -9.21
CA ARG A 282 -13.51 14.41 -9.10
C ARG A 282 -12.39 13.60 -8.46
N MET A 283 -12.68 12.85 -7.39
CA MET A 283 -11.71 11.99 -6.73
C MET A 283 -11.18 10.91 -7.67
N ARG A 284 -12.06 10.27 -8.43
CA ARG A 284 -11.69 9.28 -9.46
C ARG A 284 -10.77 9.88 -10.52
N ALA A 285 -11.08 11.09 -11.00
CA ALA A 285 -10.27 11.78 -11.99
C ALA A 285 -8.88 12.18 -11.45
N ILE A 286 -8.79 12.62 -10.20
CA ILE A 286 -7.53 12.89 -9.52
C ILE A 286 -6.71 11.59 -9.38
N ALA A 287 -7.33 10.52 -8.88
CA ALA A 287 -6.67 9.23 -8.71
C ALA A 287 -6.12 8.69 -10.03
N GLN A 288 -6.89 8.76 -11.11
CA GLN A 288 -6.46 8.32 -12.43
C GLN A 288 -5.19 9.05 -12.89
N ARG A 289 -5.18 10.39 -12.86
CA ARG A 289 -4.01 11.20 -13.27
C ARG A 289 -2.76 10.86 -12.45
N VAL A 290 -2.93 10.70 -11.13
CA VAL A 290 -1.83 10.37 -10.22
C VAL A 290 -1.26 8.98 -10.51
N VAL A 291 -2.11 7.96 -10.66
CA VAL A 291 -1.69 6.59 -10.90
C VAL A 291 -1.02 6.43 -12.27
N GLU A 292 -1.57 7.08 -13.31
CA GLU A 292 -0.96 7.13 -14.66
C GLU A 292 0.44 7.75 -14.60
N HIS A 293 0.59 8.88 -13.89
CA HIS A 293 1.88 9.57 -13.77
C HIS A 293 2.91 8.81 -12.94
N LEU A 294 2.47 8.01 -11.95
CA LEU A 294 3.34 7.13 -11.18
C LEU A 294 3.78 5.90 -11.98
N GLU A 295 3.24 5.68 -13.18
CA GLU A 295 3.55 4.58 -14.08
C GLU A 295 3.44 3.19 -13.43
N LEU A 296 2.51 3.03 -12.47
CA LEU A 296 2.19 1.73 -11.89
C LEU A 296 1.61 0.81 -12.99
N ASP A 297 1.89 -0.50 -12.90
CA ASP A 297 1.32 -1.47 -13.82
C ASP A 297 1.19 -2.85 -13.16
N TRP A 298 0.21 -3.64 -13.59
CA TRP A 298 -0.06 -4.99 -13.08
C TRP A 298 -0.13 -5.06 -11.55
N THR A 299 -0.75 -4.06 -10.92
CA THR A 299 -0.88 -3.96 -9.46
C THR A 299 -2.18 -3.31 -9.05
N LEU A 300 -2.63 -3.60 -7.84
CA LEU A 300 -3.65 -2.78 -7.18
C LEU A 300 -3.00 -1.53 -6.60
N TRP A 301 -3.83 -0.53 -6.40
CA TRP A 301 -3.46 0.72 -5.75
C TRP A 301 -4.62 1.26 -4.93
N ASN A 302 -4.31 2.01 -3.89
CA ASN A 302 -5.30 2.82 -3.20
C ASN A 302 -4.74 4.21 -2.88
N ILE A 303 -5.61 5.21 -2.89
CA ILE A 303 -5.29 6.60 -2.58
C ILE A 303 -6.26 7.08 -1.50
N GLU A 304 -5.70 7.40 -0.34
CA GLU A 304 -6.46 8.08 0.70
C GLU A 304 -6.62 9.55 0.37
N MET A 305 -7.85 10.05 0.47
CA MET A 305 -8.21 11.44 0.18
C MET A 305 -9.14 11.99 1.25
N VAL A 306 -9.06 13.29 1.47
CA VAL A 306 -9.99 14.04 2.32
C VAL A 306 -10.81 14.98 1.47
N TRP A 307 -12.12 15.03 1.69
CA TRP A 307 -12.99 16.07 1.15
C TRP A 307 -13.42 17.03 2.25
N ASP A 308 -12.98 18.27 2.12
CA ASP A 308 -13.44 19.39 2.93
C ASP A 308 -14.70 19.99 2.26
N ALA A 309 -15.85 19.71 2.85
CA ALA A 309 -17.14 20.17 2.30
C ALA A 309 -17.34 21.68 2.47
N GLU A 310 -16.70 22.32 3.44
CA GLU A 310 -16.82 23.77 3.70
C GLU A 310 -16.14 24.58 2.59
N HIS A 311 -14.99 24.10 2.11
CA HIS A 311 -14.20 24.77 1.06
C HIS A 311 -14.28 24.07 -0.29
N ASP A 312 -15.07 23.01 -0.40
CA ASP A 312 -15.18 22.10 -1.56
C ASP A 312 -13.82 21.65 -2.10
N ARG A 313 -12.88 21.35 -1.20
CA ARG A 313 -11.51 20.97 -1.51
C ARG A 313 -11.31 19.47 -1.33
N ILE A 314 -10.69 18.83 -2.33
CA ILE A 314 -10.17 17.47 -2.21
C ILE A 314 -8.66 17.55 -1.99
N ALA A 315 -8.14 16.78 -1.04
CA ALA A 315 -6.71 16.67 -0.81
C ALA A 315 -6.27 15.20 -0.68
N ILE A 316 -5.15 14.85 -1.28
CA ILE A 316 -4.56 13.51 -1.18
C ILE A 316 -3.85 13.37 0.18
N VAL A 317 -4.07 12.27 0.89
CA VAL A 317 -3.37 11.93 2.13
C VAL A 317 -2.14 11.07 1.86
N GLU A 318 -2.30 9.99 1.08
CA GLU A 318 -1.19 9.13 0.63
C GLU A 318 -1.60 8.22 -0.52
N VAL A 319 -0.61 7.64 -1.19
CA VAL A 319 -0.75 6.64 -2.25
C VAL A 319 -0.10 5.35 -1.79
N ASN A 320 -0.83 4.24 -1.88
CA ASN A 320 -0.35 2.91 -1.55
C ASN A 320 -0.41 2.01 -2.79
N PRO A 321 0.73 1.59 -3.36
CA PRO A 321 0.78 0.78 -4.58
C PRO A 321 0.61 -0.71 -4.28
N ARG A 322 -0.48 -1.05 -3.61
CA ARG A 322 -0.83 -2.41 -3.19
C ARG A 322 -2.32 -2.53 -2.88
N ILE A 323 -2.81 -3.76 -2.75
CA ILE A 323 -4.16 -4.02 -2.28
C ILE A 323 -4.39 -3.47 -0.86
N CYS A 324 -5.58 -2.97 -0.58
CA CYS A 324 -6.05 -2.80 0.79
C CYS A 324 -6.82 -4.06 1.22
N GLY A 325 -6.14 -4.94 1.95
CA GLY A 325 -6.73 -6.22 2.37
C GLY A 325 -8.04 -6.08 3.14
N GLN A 326 -8.20 -4.98 3.90
CA GLN A 326 -9.40 -4.70 4.69
C GLN A 326 -10.67 -4.43 3.85
N PHE A 327 -10.53 -4.11 2.56
CA PHE A 327 -11.66 -3.78 1.71
C PHE A 327 -12.08 -4.92 0.78
N ALA A 328 -11.25 -5.97 0.67
CA ALA A 328 -11.45 -7.04 -0.30
C ALA A 328 -12.81 -7.74 -0.14
N ASP A 329 -13.22 -8.02 1.10
CA ASP A 329 -14.51 -8.65 1.39
C ASP A 329 -15.68 -7.66 1.32
N LEU A 330 -15.45 -6.35 1.49
CA LEU A 330 -16.49 -5.33 1.28
C LEU A 330 -16.92 -5.31 -0.19
N TYR A 331 -15.95 -5.29 -1.11
CA TYR A 331 -16.22 -5.39 -2.55
C TYR A 331 -16.89 -6.73 -2.91
N GLN A 332 -16.46 -7.84 -2.32
CA GLN A 332 -17.09 -9.14 -2.55
C GLN A 332 -18.56 -9.15 -2.11
N LYS A 333 -18.85 -8.57 -0.96
CA LYS A 333 -20.23 -8.50 -0.42
C LYS A 333 -21.16 -7.62 -1.25
N VAL A 334 -20.65 -6.52 -1.81
CA VAL A 334 -21.46 -5.54 -2.55
C VAL A 334 -21.41 -5.76 -4.06
N ASP A 335 -20.22 -5.96 -4.60
CA ASP A 335 -20.01 -6.07 -6.06
C ASP A 335 -19.89 -7.52 -6.54
N GLY A 336 -19.56 -8.46 -5.66
CA GLY A 336 -19.32 -9.85 -6.02
C GLY A 336 -17.88 -10.13 -6.47
N THR A 337 -16.96 -9.15 -6.32
CA THR A 337 -15.53 -9.31 -6.67
C THR A 337 -14.67 -9.14 -5.42
N ASN A 338 -13.82 -10.11 -5.13
CA ASN A 338 -12.82 -10.00 -4.06
C ASN A 338 -11.53 -9.39 -4.61
N GLY A 339 -10.93 -8.44 -3.90
CA GLY A 339 -9.68 -7.78 -4.31
C GLY A 339 -8.49 -8.74 -4.47
N TYR A 340 -8.44 -9.83 -3.70
CA TYR A 340 -7.39 -10.85 -3.87
C TYR A 340 -7.56 -11.65 -5.15
N ALA A 341 -8.77 -11.91 -5.62
CA ALA A 341 -8.98 -12.51 -6.94
C ALA A 341 -8.41 -11.61 -8.04
N VAL A 342 -8.63 -10.29 -7.93
CA VAL A 342 -8.02 -9.30 -8.83
C VAL A 342 -6.49 -9.34 -8.76
N ALA A 343 -5.90 -9.43 -7.55
CA ALA A 343 -4.45 -9.52 -7.38
C ALA A 343 -3.85 -10.75 -8.08
N LEU A 344 -4.50 -11.90 -7.98
CA LEU A 344 -4.06 -13.14 -8.63
C LEU A 344 -4.10 -13.04 -10.16
N GLU A 345 -5.18 -12.47 -10.73
CA GLU A 345 -5.29 -12.25 -12.19
C GLU A 345 -4.20 -11.28 -12.67
N LEU A 346 -3.96 -10.16 -11.95
CA LEU A 346 -2.90 -9.22 -12.29
C LEU A 346 -1.50 -9.85 -12.22
N ALA A 347 -1.21 -10.64 -11.17
CA ALA A 347 0.06 -11.33 -11.04
C ALA A 347 0.35 -12.30 -12.20
N ARG A 348 -0.72 -12.81 -12.84
CA ARG A 348 -0.66 -13.65 -14.03
C ARG A 348 -0.54 -12.87 -15.34
N GLY A 349 -0.66 -11.55 -15.34
CA GLY A 349 -0.78 -10.75 -16.55
C GLY A 349 -2.14 -10.91 -17.23
N GLU A 350 -3.18 -11.24 -16.48
CA GLU A 350 -4.53 -11.42 -16.97
C GLU A 350 -5.39 -10.19 -16.66
N GLN A 351 -6.31 -9.88 -17.58
CA GLN A 351 -7.27 -8.80 -17.37
C GLN A 351 -8.28 -9.20 -16.30
N PRO A 352 -8.39 -8.46 -15.18
CA PRO A 352 -9.35 -8.77 -14.14
C PRO A 352 -10.81 -8.77 -14.62
N LYS A 353 -11.56 -9.77 -14.18
CA LYS A 353 -12.98 -9.92 -14.47
C LYS A 353 -13.79 -9.42 -13.30
N LEU A 354 -14.21 -8.16 -13.36
CA LEU A 354 -14.97 -7.54 -12.27
C LEU A 354 -16.47 -7.83 -12.42
N ALA A 355 -17.09 -8.30 -11.34
CA ALA A 355 -18.52 -8.17 -11.13
C ALA A 355 -18.81 -6.80 -10.53
N ARG A 356 -19.98 -6.22 -10.83
CA ARG A 356 -20.46 -4.95 -10.31
C ARG A 356 -21.90 -5.10 -9.87
N GLY A 357 -22.18 -4.73 -8.61
CA GLY A 357 -23.52 -4.83 -8.04
C GLY A 357 -24.11 -6.25 -8.02
N ALA A 358 -23.26 -7.28 -8.16
CA ALA A 358 -23.65 -8.69 -8.15
C ALA A 358 -23.50 -9.35 -6.77
N GLY A 359 -23.04 -8.58 -5.78
CA GLY A 359 -22.94 -9.05 -4.40
C GLY A 359 -24.32 -9.18 -3.74
N ARG A 360 -24.32 -9.80 -2.56
CA ARG A 360 -25.58 -10.08 -1.82
C ARG A 360 -26.11 -8.87 -1.06
N HIS A 361 -25.31 -7.82 -0.91
CA HIS A 361 -25.61 -6.68 -0.07
C HIS A 361 -25.49 -5.37 -0.85
N ARG A 362 -26.25 -4.35 -0.41
CA ARG A 362 -26.16 -2.99 -0.96
C ARG A 362 -25.06 -2.18 -0.29
N MET A 363 -24.66 -2.57 0.91
CA MET A 363 -23.63 -1.92 1.70
C MET A 363 -22.92 -2.96 2.57
N ALA A 364 -21.63 -2.78 2.79
CA ALA A 364 -20.85 -3.57 3.72
C ALA A 364 -19.95 -2.65 4.54
N SER A 365 -19.67 -3.03 5.79
CA SER A 365 -18.81 -2.25 6.69
C SER A 365 -17.81 -3.15 7.39
N SER A 366 -16.61 -2.60 7.63
CA SER A 366 -15.55 -3.23 8.43
C SER A 366 -15.33 -2.40 9.69
N TYR A 367 -15.25 -3.07 10.85
CA TYR A 367 -15.12 -2.43 12.17
C TYR A 367 -13.83 -2.91 12.85
N PRO A 368 -12.72 -2.13 12.77
CA PRO A 368 -11.54 -2.42 13.59
C PRO A 368 -11.85 -2.09 15.06
N LEU A 369 -11.93 -3.10 15.91
CA LEU A 369 -12.10 -2.88 17.34
C LEU A 369 -10.79 -2.40 17.96
N ARG A 370 -10.83 -1.29 18.71
CA ARG A 370 -9.66 -0.62 19.29
C ARG A 370 -9.75 -0.53 20.80
N VAL A 371 -8.60 -0.64 21.43
CA VAL A 371 -8.40 -0.27 22.85
C VAL A 371 -7.46 0.92 22.86
N PHE A 372 -7.84 2.00 23.57
CA PHE A 372 -7.11 3.28 23.56
C PHE A 372 -6.15 3.45 24.75
N GLU A 373 -6.24 2.58 25.73
CA GLU A 373 -5.36 2.55 26.87
C GLU A 373 -4.48 1.30 26.85
N PRO A 374 -3.23 1.36 27.36
CA PRO A 374 -2.41 0.19 27.52
C PRO A 374 -3.13 -0.85 28.39
N VAL A 375 -3.43 -2.00 27.83
CA VAL A 375 -4.11 -3.09 28.53
C VAL A 375 -3.32 -4.39 28.40
N ARG A 376 -3.46 -5.25 29.40
CA ARG A 376 -2.96 -6.61 29.34
C ARG A 376 -4.06 -7.52 28.81
N VAL A 377 -3.82 -8.19 27.70
CA VAL A 377 -4.71 -9.25 27.23
C VAL A 377 -4.65 -10.41 28.20
N VAL A 378 -5.76 -10.71 28.87
CA VAL A 378 -5.86 -11.83 29.84
C VAL A 378 -6.31 -13.09 29.14
N ARG A 379 -7.15 -12.94 28.10
CA ARG A 379 -7.66 -14.04 27.29
C ARG A 379 -7.99 -13.49 25.87
N ALA A 380 -7.40 -14.07 24.86
CA ALA A 380 -7.82 -13.86 23.49
C ALA A 380 -9.09 -14.67 23.19
N PRO A 381 -9.97 -14.22 22.28
CA PRO A 381 -11.08 -15.03 21.80
C PRO A 381 -10.58 -16.36 21.23
N SER A 382 -11.21 -17.46 21.65
CA SER A 382 -10.95 -18.78 21.08
C SER A 382 -11.61 -18.91 19.68
N PRO A 383 -11.21 -19.89 18.86
CA PRO A 383 -11.92 -20.21 17.61
C PRO A 383 -13.43 -20.46 17.82
N ASP A 384 -13.83 -21.04 18.96
CA ASP A 384 -15.23 -21.26 19.29
C ASP A 384 -15.96 -19.95 19.61
N ASP A 385 -15.31 -19.00 20.32
CA ASP A 385 -15.86 -17.67 20.56
C ASP A 385 -16.10 -16.93 19.23
N VAL A 386 -15.14 -17.01 18.30
CA VAL A 386 -15.24 -16.42 16.96
C VAL A 386 -16.35 -17.08 16.14
N ALA A 387 -16.45 -18.41 16.18
CA ALA A 387 -17.51 -19.15 15.49
C ALA A 387 -18.90 -18.80 16.04
N ALA A 388 -19.04 -18.72 17.38
CA ALA A 388 -20.28 -18.32 18.03
C ALA A 388 -20.70 -16.88 17.68
N ALA A 389 -19.76 -15.93 17.68
CA ALA A 389 -20.02 -14.55 17.25
C ALA A 389 -20.44 -14.48 15.77
N SER A 390 -19.76 -15.22 14.90
CA SER A 390 -20.12 -15.30 13.47
C SER A 390 -21.50 -15.90 13.25
N ALA A 391 -21.87 -16.92 14.02
CA ALA A 391 -23.20 -17.54 13.95
C ALA A 391 -24.32 -16.59 14.42
N LEU A 392 -24.05 -15.78 15.46
CA LEU A 392 -25.03 -14.79 15.95
C LEU A 392 -25.30 -13.68 14.95
N HIS A 393 -24.30 -13.29 14.18
CA HIS A 393 -24.36 -12.15 13.24
C HIS A 393 -24.45 -12.56 11.77
N GLY A 394 -24.71 -13.82 11.48
CA GLY A 394 -25.11 -14.46 10.21
C GLY A 394 -24.22 -14.22 9.00
N GLN A 395 -23.90 -12.98 8.66
CA GLN A 395 -23.10 -12.61 7.47
C GLN A 395 -21.87 -11.78 7.83
N THR A 396 -21.52 -11.78 9.11
CA THR A 396 -20.36 -11.04 9.62
C THR A 396 -19.16 -11.97 9.69
N LEU A 397 -18.08 -11.58 9.04
CA LEU A 397 -16.77 -12.16 9.27
C LEU A 397 -16.21 -11.56 10.57
N VAL A 398 -15.94 -12.39 11.56
CA VAL A 398 -15.24 -12.00 12.79
C VAL A 398 -13.81 -12.49 12.67
N TRP A 399 -12.86 -11.59 12.86
CA TRP A 399 -11.44 -11.88 12.82
C TRP A 399 -10.75 -11.34 14.07
N THR A 400 -9.84 -12.12 14.64
CA THR A 400 -9.03 -11.71 15.79
C THR A 400 -7.55 -11.98 15.47
N GLU A 401 -6.71 -10.99 15.71
CA GLU A 401 -5.25 -11.07 15.65
C GLU A 401 -4.73 -10.61 17.01
N CYS A 402 -3.94 -11.43 17.69
CA CYS A 402 -3.39 -11.16 19.01
C CYS A 402 -1.88 -11.34 19.02
#